data_86635fb1d3e007b547d5e4601f3836d5
#
_entry.id   86635fb1d3e007b547d5e4601f3836d5
#
_cell.length_a   1.000
_cell.length_b   1.000
_cell.length_c   1.000
_cell.angle_alpha   90.00
_cell.angle_beta   90.00
_cell.angle_gamma   90.00
#
_symmetry.space_group_name_H-M   'P 1'
#
loop_
_entity.id
_entity.type
_entity.pdbx_description
1 polymer ?
#
loop_
_entity_poly.entity_id
_entity_poly.type
_entity_poly.pdbx_seq_one_letter_code
_entity_poly.pdbx_strand_id
1 'polypeptide(L)'
;MLIHLFFTLLFVSERKQIAFMADEKSPMRISHRLFATSRSETRISMDNYIDLLAKLPLFSNINKADIQDVLKQLNAYTKNFSKNEYVRVSGDLVDFIGIVLSGEIQILKDDYYGNRSITASFSKGSMFAEAFVCSKIKTLPIDIMSSTDSTIMFLDSNILLNSYTSEYKFHNTLVRNLLYIVSNKNILLTQKLSYHSHKTTSEKIMAYLTDQAKARHSSEFTIPFNRQQLADYLGVERSAMSYEISKLQKQGYIETNRSYFKLL
;
A
#
# COMPACT_ATOMS: atom_id res chain seq x y z
N MET A 1 23.88 -15.51 10.70
CA MET A 1 23.77 -14.72 11.94
C MET A 1 22.83 -13.50 11.82
N LEU A 2 22.84 -12.76 10.71
CA LEU A 2 21.91 -11.63 10.49
C LEU A 2 20.42 -12.03 10.30
N ILE A 3 20.15 -13.16 9.66
CA ILE A 3 18.78 -13.66 9.42
C ILE A 3 18.08 -14.06 10.72
N HIS A 4 18.82 -14.60 11.70
CA HIS A 4 18.26 -14.96 13.00
C HIS A 4 17.92 -13.72 13.85
N LEU A 5 18.68 -12.63 13.73
CA LEU A 5 18.41 -11.36 14.40
C LEU A 5 17.15 -10.66 13.82
N PHE A 6 16.92 -10.82 12.53
CA PHE A 6 15.76 -10.25 11.81
C PHE A 6 14.45 -10.94 12.24
N PHE A 7 14.47 -12.27 12.37
CA PHE A 7 13.32 -13.01 12.90
C PHE A 7 13.06 -12.71 14.38
N THR A 8 14.10 -12.55 15.19
CA THR A 8 13.94 -12.24 16.62
C THR A 8 13.38 -10.83 16.85
N LEU A 9 13.76 -9.83 16.03
CA LEU A 9 13.21 -8.47 16.09
C LEU A 9 11.75 -8.41 15.61
N LEU A 10 11.36 -9.19 14.61
CA LEU A 10 9.97 -9.32 14.19
C LEU A 10 9.10 -9.95 15.30
N PHE A 11 9.58 -11.04 15.91
CA PHE A 11 8.84 -11.74 16.96
C PHE A 11 8.75 -10.95 18.29
N VAL A 12 9.78 -10.16 18.64
CA VAL A 12 9.73 -9.28 19.81
C VAL A 12 8.79 -8.10 19.59
N SER A 13 8.72 -7.59 18.34
CA SER A 13 7.74 -6.57 17.96
C SER A 13 6.31 -7.10 18.02
N GLU A 14 6.05 -8.34 17.56
CA GLU A 14 4.71 -8.96 17.62
C GLU A 14 4.23 -9.16 19.07
N ARG A 15 5.08 -9.63 19.98
CA ARG A 15 4.67 -9.81 21.39
C ARG A 15 4.37 -8.49 22.09
N LYS A 16 5.11 -7.42 21.78
CA LYS A 16 4.80 -6.07 22.33
C LYS A 16 3.54 -5.47 21.69
N GLN A 17 3.29 -5.71 20.40
CA GLN A 17 2.06 -5.27 19.76
C GLN A 17 0.82 -6.03 20.25
N ILE A 18 0.93 -7.34 20.49
CA ILE A 18 -0.19 -8.15 21.03
C ILE A 18 -0.50 -7.74 22.48
N ALA A 19 0.50 -7.45 23.31
CA ALA A 19 0.29 -6.97 24.68
C ALA A 19 -0.32 -5.55 24.72
N PHE A 20 0.00 -4.69 23.75
CA PHE A 20 -0.57 -3.34 23.63
C PHE A 20 -2.02 -3.33 23.15
N MET A 21 -2.44 -4.36 22.41
CA MET A 21 -3.84 -4.52 21.91
C MET A 21 -4.83 -5.02 22.98
N ALA A 22 -4.34 -5.48 24.14
CA ALA A 22 -5.18 -6.05 25.19
C ALA A 22 -5.71 -5.03 26.23
N ASP A 23 -5.30 -3.77 26.17
CA ASP A 23 -5.76 -2.75 27.12
C ASP A 23 -6.99 -1.98 26.61
N GLU A 24 -8.18 -2.50 26.97
CA GLU A 24 -9.50 -1.96 26.57
C GLU A 24 -9.90 -0.64 27.27
N LYS A 25 -9.05 -0.04 28.10
CA LYS A 25 -9.45 1.05 29.01
C LYS A 25 -8.82 2.41 28.69
N SER A 26 -8.80 2.83 27.42
CA SER A 26 -8.46 4.22 27.08
C SER A 26 -9.70 5.10 26.97
N PRO A 27 -9.82 6.22 27.69
CA PRO A 27 -11.00 7.10 27.66
C PRO A 27 -11.27 7.80 26.33
N MET A 28 -10.31 7.81 25.40
CA MET A 28 -10.43 8.48 24.10
C MET A 28 -11.26 7.72 23.05
N ARG A 29 -11.65 6.46 23.31
CA ARG A 29 -12.35 5.62 22.30
C ARG A 29 -13.86 5.87 22.18
N ILE A 30 -14.46 6.63 23.08
CA ILE A 30 -15.94 6.74 23.15
C ILE A 30 -16.50 7.80 22.19
N SER A 31 -15.75 8.81 21.80
CA SER A 31 -16.28 9.91 20.97
C SER A 31 -16.41 9.61 19.47
N HIS A 32 -15.65 8.63 18.94
CA HIS A 32 -15.67 8.32 17.50
C HIS A 32 -16.72 7.29 17.06
N ARG A 33 -17.27 6.52 17.99
CA ARG A 33 -18.30 5.49 17.67
C ARG A 33 -19.66 6.08 17.24
N LEU A 34 -19.93 7.34 17.49
CA LEU A 34 -21.23 7.99 17.24
C LEU A 34 -21.38 8.56 15.82
N PHE A 35 -20.35 8.61 15.00
CA PHE A 35 -20.42 9.18 13.64
C PHE A 35 -20.49 8.13 12.50
N ALA A 36 -20.49 6.84 12.81
CA ALA A 36 -20.58 5.76 11.81
C ALA A 36 -22.02 5.33 11.53
N THR A 37 -22.98 6.26 11.56
CA THR A 37 -24.39 5.94 11.25
C THR A 37 -24.75 6.29 9.81
N SER A 38 -25.03 5.23 9.03
CA SER A 38 -26.00 5.15 7.93
C SER A 38 -26.01 6.34 6.93
N ARG A 39 -25.16 6.29 5.91
CA ARG A 39 -25.55 6.78 4.59
C ARG A 39 -25.76 5.59 3.67
N SER A 40 -26.90 5.61 2.98
CA SER A 40 -27.37 4.60 2.03
C SER A 40 -26.24 4.05 1.16
N GLU A 41 -26.08 2.72 1.16
CA GLU A 41 -25.32 2.02 0.13
C GLU A 41 -25.97 2.33 -1.22
N THR A 42 -25.50 3.37 -1.88
CA THR A 42 -25.91 3.64 -3.24
C THR A 42 -25.20 2.61 -4.12
N ARG A 43 -25.92 1.62 -4.58
CA ARG A 43 -25.43 0.71 -5.64
C ARG A 43 -25.20 1.55 -6.91
N ILE A 44 -24.01 2.15 -7.00
CA ILE A 44 -23.55 2.77 -8.24
C ILE A 44 -23.40 1.63 -9.25
N SER A 45 -23.86 1.85 -10.49
CA SER A 45 -23.65 0.87 -11.56
C SER A 45 -22.17 0.54 -11.65
N MET A 46 -21.80 -0.70 -11.38
CA MET A 46 -20.41 -1.18 -11.45
C MET A 46 -19.87 -1.19 -12.88
N ASP A 47 -20.76 -1.09 -13.87
CA ASP A 47 -20.42 -1.13 -15.29
C ASP A 47 -19.44 -0.02 -15.68
N ASN A 48 -19.55 1.16 -15.05
CA ASN A 48 -18.67 2.29 -15.29
C ASN A 48 -17.20 2.03 -14.91
N TYR A 49 -16.93 0.99 -14.12
CA TYR A 49 -15.59 0.69 -13.61
C TYR A 49 -14.97 -0.59 -14.17
N ILE A 50 -15.68 -1.34 -15.01
CA ILE A 50 -15.18 -2.59 -15.60
C ILE A 50 -13.87 -2.37 -16.36
N ASP A 51 -13.75 -1.26 -17.11
CA ASP A 51 -12.52 -0.91 -17.84
C ASP A 51 -11.33 -0.62 -16.94
N LEU A 52 -11.58 -0.04 -15.79
CA LEU A 52 -10.55 0.16 -14.76
C LEU A 52 -10.16 -1.17 -14.15
N LEU A 53 -11.15 -1.96 -13.70
CA LEU A 53 -10.94 -3.22 -13.01
C LEU A 53 -10.20 -4.23 -13.87
N ALA A 54 -10.52 -4.32 -15.16
CA ALA A 54 -9.84 -5.20 -16.11
C ALA A 54 -8.32 -4.93 -16.25
N LYS A 55 -7.88 -3.73 -15.89
CA LYS A 55 -6.45 -3.34 -15.91
C LYS A 55 -5.74 -3.60 -14.58
N LEU A 56 -6.48 -3.92 -13.52
CA LEU A 56 -5.88 -4.14 -12.21
C LEU A 56 -5.27 -5.55 -12.10
N PRO A 57 -4.12 -5.68 -11.43
CA PRO A 57 -3.45 -6.97 -11.26
C PRO A 57 -4.33 -8.07 -10.65
N LEU A 58 -5.28 -7.71 -9.78
CA LEU A 58 -6.20 -8.67 -9.15
C LEU A 58 -7.06 -9.40 -10.19
N PHE A 59 -7.44 -8.73 -11.28
CA PHE A 59 -8.28 -9.29 -12.34
C PHE A 59 -7.48 -9.78 -13.56
N SER A 60 -6.15 -9.90 -13.45
CA SER A 60 -5.31 -10.45 -14.52
C SER A 60 -5.76 -11.87 -14.89
N ASN A 61 -5.76 -12.17 -16.20
CA ASN A 61 -6.22 -13.43 -16.77
C ASN A 61 -7.71 -13.74 -16.52
N ILE A 62 -8.52 -12.72 -16.27
CA ILE A 62 -9.98 -12.79 -16.25
C ILE A 62 -10.49 -11.94 -17.41
N ASN A 63 -11.35 -12.52 -18.26
CA ASN A 63 -11.93 -11.77 -19.35
C ASN A 63 -12.80 -10.63 -18.84
N LYS A 64 -12.76 -9.49 -19.52
CA LYS A 64 -13.55 -8.32 -19.16
C LYS A 64 -15.04 -8.64 -18.98
N ALA A 65 -15.59 -9.50 -19.84
CA ALA A 65 -17.00 -9.94 -19.77
C ALA A 65 -17.34 -10.72 -18.47
N ASP A 66 -16.34 -11.42 -17.90
CA ASP A 66 -16.54 -12.23 -16.71
C ASP A 66 -16.39 -11.42 -15.39
N ILE A 67 -15.83 -10.18 -15.46
CA ILE A 67 -15.55 -9.38 -14.25
C ILE A 67 -16.82 -9.08 -13.47
N GLN A 68 -17.94 -8.80 -14.13
CA GLN A 68 -19.20 -8.52 -13.47
C GLN A 68 -19.69 -9.71 -12.62
N ASP A 69 -19.51 -10.93 -13.12
CA ASP A 69 -19.89 -12.14 -12.38
C ASP A 69 -18.93 -12.39 -11.22
N VAL A 70 -17.63 -12.12 -11.39
CA VAL A 70 -16.64 -12.13 -10.30
C VAL A 70 -17.03 -11.16 -9.19
N LEU A 71 -17.42 -9.92 -9.53
CA LEU A 71 -17.84 -8.92 -8.55
C LEU A 71 -19.08 -9.37 -7.77
N LYS A 72 -20.06 -9.98 -8.44
CA LYS A 72 -21.24 -10.57 -7.79
C LYS A 72 -20.84 -11.69 -6.83
N GLN A 73 -19.95 -12.59 -7.26
CA GLN A 73 -19.45 -13.70 -6.44
C GLN A 73 -18.70 -13.21 -5.19
N LEU A 74 -17.96 -12.10 -5.29
CA LEU A 74 -17.23 -11.49 -4.18
C LEU A 74 -18.09 -10.54 -3.32
N ASN A 75 -19.43 -10.53 -3.47
CA ASN A 75 -20.32 -9.58 -2.80
C ASN A 75 -19.81 -8.13 -2.90
N ALA A 76 -19.27 -7.75 -4.07
CA ALA A 76 -18.70 -6.44 -4.27
C ALA A 76 -19.77 -5.35 -4.12
N TYR A 77 -19.43 -4.28 -3.41
CA TYR A 77 -20.25 -3.08 -3.34
C TYR A 77 -19.38 -1.83 -3.42
N THR A 78 -19.99 -0.70 -3.76
CA THR A 78 -19.31 0.60 -3.83
C THR A 78 -19.91 1.57 -2.83
N LYS A 79 -19.05 2.42 -2.26
CA LYS A 79 -19.47 3.50 -1.37
C LYS A 79 -18.72 4.79 -1.71
N ASN A 80 -19.44 5.91 -1.66
CA ASN A 80 -18.87 7.24 -1.81
C ASN A 80 -18.49 7.81 -0.44
N PHE A 81 -17.39 8.52 -0.42
CA PHE A 81 -16.86 9.21 0.74
C PHE A 81 -16.55 10.65 0.36
N SER A 82 -16.99 11.58 1.19
CA SER A 82 -16.62 12.99 1.05
C SER A 82 -15.17 13.19 1.52
N LYS A 83 -14.56 14.28 1.08
CA LYS A 83 -13.25 14.70 1.60
C LYS A 83 -13.25 14.75 3.13
N ASN A 84 -12.20 14.21 3.76
CA ASN A 84 -12.00 14.07 5.21
C ASN A 84 -12.99 13.11 5.91
N GLU A 85 -13.77 12.33 5.17
CA GLU A 85 -14.62 11.27 5.74
C GLU A 85 -13.78 10.01 6.00
N TYR A 86 -14.01 9.39 7.16
CA TYR A 86 -13.35 8.11 7.48
C TYR A 86 -13.98 6.97 6.70
N VAL A 87 -13.15 6.23 6.00
CA VAL A 87 -13.51 4.99 5.29
C VAL A 87 -13.64 3.85 6.29
N ARG A 88 -12.66 3.76 7.19
CA ARG A 88 -12.60 2.83 8.34
C ARG A 88 -11.74 3.47 9.43
N VAL A 89 -11.96 3.02 10.66
CA VAL A 89 -11.19 3.49 11.81
C VAL A 89 -10.44 2.33 12.47
N SER A 90 -9.42 2.67 13.23
CA SER A 90 -8.67 1.71 14.03
C SER A 90 -9.61 0.94 14.98
N GLY A 91 -9.51 -0.39 14.98
CA GLY A 91 -10.38 -1.30 15.71
C GLY A 91 -11.52 -1.90 14.87
N ASP A 92 -11.81 -1.38 13.67
CA ASP A 92 -12.79 -1.98 12.76
C ASP A 92 -12.32 -3.36 12.29
N LEU A 93 -13.29 -4.27 12.02
CA LEU A 93 -12.98 -5.59 11.46
C LEU A 93 -12.40 -5.48 10.06
N VAL A 94 -11.44 -6.36 9.77
CA VAL A 94 -10.81 -6.51 8.45
C VAL A 94 -11.44 -7.71 7.74
N ASP A 95 -12.56 -7.45 7.10
CA ASP A 95 -13.33 -8.45 6.34
C ASP A 95 -13.46 -8.07 4.85
N PHE A 96 -12.67 -7.11 4.39
CA PHE A 96 -12.74 -6.58 3.04
C PHE A 96 -11.37 -6.30 2.42
N ILE A 97 -11.31 -6.33 1.09
CA ILE A 97 -10.26 -5.70 0.28
C ILE A 97 -10.88 -4.47 -0.37
N GLY A 98 -10.24 -3.30 -0.22
CA GLY A 98 -10.68 -2.05 -0.81
C GLY A 98 -9.96 -1.74 -2.13
N ILE A 99 -10.70 -1.18 -3.11
CA ILE A 99 -10.15 -0.67 -4.37
C ILE A 99 -10.64 0.78 -4.54
N VAL A 100 -9.71 1.71 -4.72
CA VAL A 100 -10.04 3.12 -5.01
C VAL A 100 -10.46 3.25 -6.47
N LEU A 101 -11.74 3.51 -6.72
CA LEU A 101 -12.29 3.68 -8.08
C LEU A 101 -12.13 5.12 -8.59
N SER A 102 -12.24 6.10 -7.68
CA SER A 102 -11.96 7.51 -7.95
C SER A 102 -11.54 8.21 -6.66
N GLY A 103 -10.85 9.34 -6.79
CA GLY A 103 -10.33 10.10 -5.65
C GLY A 103 -9.05 9.52 -5.05
N GLU A 104 -8.82 9.82 -3.79
CA GLU A 104 -7.62 9.43 -3.04
C GLU A 104 -7.96 9.20 -1.56
N ILE A 105 -7.34 8.17 -0.97
CA ILE A 105 -7.41 7.88 0.46
C ILE A 105 -6.03 7.94 1.10
N GLN A 106 -6.00 8.20 2.40
CA GLN A 106 -4.79 8.24 3.22
C GLN A 106 -4.91 7.27 4.38
N ILE A 107 -3.79 6.61 4.67
CA ILE A 107 -3.62 5.80 5.87
C ILE A 107 -3.02 6.69 6.95
N LEU A 108 -3.74 6.77 8.06
CA LEU A 108 -3.37 7.60 9.19
C LEU A 108 -2.98 6.71 10.37
N LYS A 109 -1.97 7.14 11.10
CA LYS A 109 -1.56 6.51 12.34
C LYS A 109 -1.36 7.59 13.38
N ASP A 110 -2.04 7.43 14.51
CA ASP A 110 -1.84 8.30 15.67
C ASP A 110 -0.73 7.71 16.53
N ASP A 111 0.17 8.56 17.03
CA ASP A 111 1.16 8.18 18.03
C ASP A 111 0.56 8.18 19.44
N TYR A 112 1.37 7.80 20.44
CA TYR A 112 0.95 7.77 21.86
C TYR A 112 0.50 9.14 22.37
N TYR A 113 1.00 10.23 21.80
CA TYR A 113 0.67 11.61 22.21
C TYR A 113 -0.50 12.20 21.41
N GLY A 114 -1.10 11.43 20.49
CA GLY A 114 -2.20 11.87 19.64
C GLY A 114 -1.75 12.66 18.39
N ASN A 115 -0.46 12.70 18.08
CA ASN A 115 -0.01 13.31 16.84
C ASN A 115 -0.33 12.37 15.68
N ARG A 116 -1.01 12.91 14.68
CA ARG A 116 -1.42 12.18 13.48
C ARG A 116 -0.35 12.24 12.41
N SER A 117 0.01 11.09 11.86
CA SER A 117 0.91 10.97 10.72
C SER A 117 0.25 10.26 9.55
N ILE A 118 0.52 10.74 8.34
CA ILE A 118 0.12 10.07 7.08
C ILE A 118 1.20 9.07 6.75
N THR A 119 0.88 7.77 6.77
CA THR A 119 1.84 6.69 6.50
C THR A 119 1.82 6.23 5.05
N ALA A 120 0.69 6.39 4.35
CA ALA A 120 0.55 6.07 2.93
C ALA A 120 -0.63 6.82 2.30
N SER A 121 -0.58 7.00 0.98
CA SER A 121 -1.69 7.49 0.15
C SER A 121 -1.96 6.50 -0.98
N PHE A 122 -3.23 6.31 -1.31
CA PHE A 122 -3.71 5.42 -2.36
C PHE A 122 -4.65 6.18 -3.29
N SER A 123 -4.27 6.25 -4.56
CA SER A 123 -5.04 6.90 -5.61
C SER A 123 -5.85 5.88 -6.43
N LYS A 124 -6.59 6.38 -7.42
CA LYS A 124 -7.41 5.58 -8.34
C LYS A 124 -6.66 4.35 -8.88
N GLY A 125 -7.28 3.19 -8.78
CA GLY A 125 -6.74 1.90 -9.19
C GLY A 125 -5.91 1.21 -8.11
N SER A 126 -5.63 1.86 -6.99
CA SER A 126 -4.90 1.24 -5.88
C SER A 126 -5.79 0.30 -5.08
N MET A 127 -5.21 -0.81 -4.63
CA MET A 127 -5.80 -1.75 -3.70
C MET A 127 -5.20 -1.58 -2.31
N PHE A 128 -6.03 -1.68 -1.27
CA PHE A 128 -5.63 -1.52 0.13
C PHE A 128 -6.33 -2.54 1.04
N ALA A 129 -5.85 -2.67 2.28
CA ALA A 129 -6.25 -3.62 3.31
C ALA A 129 -5.90 -5.10 3.03
N GLU A 130 -5.43 -5.47 1.84
CA GLU A 130 -5.09 -6.85 1.47
C GLU A 130 -4.04 -7.49 2.38
N ALA A 131 -3.08 -6.72 2.87
CA ALA A 131 -2.05 -7.22 3.78
C ALA A 131 -2.64 -7.66 5.13
N PHE A 132 -3.62 -6.92 5.65
CA PHE A 132 -4.33 -7.27 6.89
C PHE A 132 -5.21 -8.49 6.68
N VAL A 133 -5.96 -8.53 5.59
CA VAL A 133 -6.82 -9.67 5.21
C VAL A 133 -6.04 -10.97 5.08
N CYS A 134 -4.85 -10.93 4.45
CA CYS A 134 -3.97 -12.09 4.30
C CYS A 134 -3.19 -12.45 5.57
N SER A 135 -3.35 -11.68 6.64
CA SER A 135 -2.69 -11.90 7.93
C SER A 135 -3.65 -12.50 8.96
N LYS A 136 -3.16 -12.77 10.18
CA LYS A 136 -4.00 -13.15 11.31
C LYS A 136 -4.60 -11.95 12.05
N ILE A 137 -4.36 -10.74 11.58
CA ILE A 137 -4.88 -9.50 12.17
C ILE A 137 -6.35 -9.38 11.81
N LYS A 138 -7.22 -9.35 12.82
CA LYS A 138 -8.68 -9.28 12.61
C LYS A 138 -9.24 -7.87 12.65
N THR A 139 -8.49 -6.92 13.21
CA THR A 139 -8.91 -5.52 13.34
C THR A 139 -7.85 -4.58 12.77
N LEU A 140 -8.28 -3.49 12.14
CA LEU A 140 -7.38 -2.49 11.59
C LEU A 140 -6.60 -1.79 12.72
N PRO A 141 -5.26 -1.71 12.65
CA PRO A 141 -4.46 -0.95 13.59
C PRO A 141 -4.23 0.52 13.16
N ILE A 142 -4.97 0.98 12.16
CA ILE A 142 -4.82 2.27 11.47
C ILE A 142 -6.18 2.84 11.12
N ASP A 143 -6.22 4.15 10.90
CA ASP A 143 -7.37 4.83 10.30
C ASP A 143 -7.19 4.95 8.78
N ILE A 144 -8.29 4.89 8.05
CA ILE A 144 -8.34 5.10 6.60
C ILE A 144 -9.31 6.27 6.36
N MET A 145 -8.80 7.35 5.75
CA MET A 145 -9.57 8.56 5.52
C MET A 145 -9.51 8.97 4.05
N SER A 146 -10.59 9.47 3.52
CA SER A 146 -10.67 10.04 2.17
C SER A 146 -10.03 11.43 2.16
N SER A 147 -8.97 11.65 1.38
CA SER A 147 -8.31 12.96 1.25
C SER A 147 -8.97 13.86 0.21
N THR A 148 -9.77 13.26 -0.67
CA THR A 148 -10.61 13.94 -1.66
C THR A 148 -11.97 13.24 -1.69
N ASP A 149 -12.95 13.79 -2.39
CA ASP A 149 -14.19 13.03 -2.70
C ASP A 149 -13.82 11.78 -3.46
N SER A 150 -14.21 10.61 -2.93
CA SER A 150 -13.72 9.32 -3.40
C SER A 150 -14.84 8.30 -3.51
N THR A 151 -14.71 7.40 -4.48
CA THR A 151 -15.54 6.20 -4.61
C THR A 151 -14.67 4.98 -4.37
N ILE A 152 -15.07 4.13 -3.46
CA ILE A 152 -14.34 2.93 -3.08
C ILE A 152 -15.21 1.70 -3.32
N MET A 153 -14.61 0.67 -3.92
CA MET A 153 -15.18 -0.66 -4.01
C MET A 153 -14.64 -1.53 -2.89
N PHE A 154 -15.53 -2.28 -2.27
CA PHE A 154 -15.20 -3.27 -1.24
C PHE A 154 -15.51 -4.66 -1.77
N LEU A 155 -14.58 -5.59 -1.60
CA LEU A 155 -14.71 -7.01 -1.95
C LEU A 155 -14.69 -7.81 -0.66
N ASP A 156 -15.62 -8.75 -0.50
CA ASP A 156 -15.66 -9.64 0.66
C ASP A 156 -14.43 -10.56 0.67
N SER A 157 -13.57 -10.38 1.66
CA SER A 157 -12.35 -11.14 1.78
C SER A 157 -12.56 -12.57 2.26
N ASN A 158 -13.64 -12.84 2.99
CA ASN A 158 -13.96 -14.19 3.47
C ASN A 158 -14.31 -15.09 2.29
N ILE A 159 -15.07 -14.57 1.33
CA ILE A 159 -15.37 -15.30 0.08
C ILE A 159 -14.09 -15.55 -0.70
N LEU A 160 -13.26 -14.53 -0.83
CA LEU A 160 -12.01 -14.63 -1.60
C LEU A 160 -11.02 -15.64 -0.99
N LEU A 161 -10.90 -15.71 0.34
CA LEU A 161 -9.87 -16.52 1.00
C LEU A 161 -10.36 -17.89 1.48
N ASN A 162 -11.64 -18.04 1.84
CA ASN A 162 -12.15 -19.21 2.53
C ASN A 162 -13.14 -20.07 1.70
N SER A 163 -13.51 -19.62 0.50
CA SER A 163 -14.42 -20.39 -0.35
C SER A 163 -13.69 -21.53 -1.05
N TYR A 164 -13.78 -22.74 -0.48
CA TYR A 164 -13.22 -23.97 -1.07
C TYR A 164 -14.18 -24.63 -2.07
N THR A 165 -15.27 -23.96 -2.45
CA THR A 165 -16.26 -24.56 -3.34
C THR A 165 -15.81 -24.43 -4.79
N SER A 166 -15.88 -25.52 -5.54
CA SER A 166 -15.64 -25.59 -6.99
C SER A 166 -16.62 -24.72 -7.82
N GLU A 167 -17.57 -24.07 -7.16
CA GLU A 167 -18.59 -23.24 -7.79
C GLU A 167 -18.09 -21.89 -8.32
N TYR A 168 -16.94 -21.40 -7.80
CA TYR A 168 -16.40 -20.11 -8.21
C TYR A 168 -15.33 -20.27 -9.30
N LYS A 169 -15.73 -20.12 -10.55
CA LYS A 169 -14.90 -20.32 -11.75
C LYS A 169 -13.53 -19.61 -11.70
N PHE A 170 -13.46 -18.45 -11.06
CA PHE A 170 -12.25 -17.60 -11.06
C PHE A 170 -11.51 -17.56 -9.71
N HIS A 171 -11.98 -18.29 -8.70
CA HIS A 171 -11.42 -18.24 -7.35
C HIS A 171 -9.90 -18.47 -7.32
N ASN A 172 -9.42 -19.56 -7.92
CA ASN A 172 -8.00 -19.88 -7.95
C ASN A 172 -7.16 -18.79 -8.67
N THR A 173 -7.72 -18.17 -9.70
CA THR A 173 -7.05 -17.07 -10.42
C THR A 173 -6.94 -15.84 -9.53
N LEU A 174 -8.00 -15.46 -8.83
CA LEU A 174 -8.02 -14.33 -7.93
C LEU A 174 -7.07 -14.51 -6.74
N VAL A 175 -7.07 -15.69 -6.11
CA VAL A 175 -6.16 -16.00 -4.99
C VAL A 175 -4.71 -15.95 -5.46
N ARG A 176 -4.39 -16.52 -6.62
CA ARG A 176 -3.04 -16.44 -7.20
C ARG A 176 -2.63 -15.01 -7.51
N ASN A 177 -3.52 -14.22 -8.10
CA ASN A 177 -3.27 -12.81 -8.38
C ASN A 177 -3.04 -12.01 -7.09
N LEU A 178 -3.85 -12.25 -6.06
CA LEU A 178 -3.67 -11.65 -4.74
C LEU A 178 -2.30 -12.00 -4.15
N LEU A 179 -1.90 -13.28 -4.22
CA LEU A 179 -0.57 -13.72 -3.77
C LEU A 179 0.55 -12.98 -4.50
N TYR A 180 0.47 -12.84 -5.82
CA TYR A 180 1.43 -12.05 -6.59
C TYR A 180 1.48 -10.59 -6.16
N ILE A 181 0.33 -9.96 -5.91
CA ILE A 181 0.26 -8.58 -5.47
C ILE A 181 0.96 -8.41 -4.11
N VAL A 182 0.63 -9.24 -3.13
CA VAL A 182 1.21 -9.17 -1.78
C VAL A 182 2.72 -9.48 -1.82
N SER A 183 3.14 -10.48 -2.59
CA SER A 183 4.54 -10.83 -2.76
C SER A 183 5.35 -9.70 -3.41
N ASN A 184 4.83 -9.09 -4.47
CA ASN A 184 5.48 -7.95 -5.13
C ASN A 184 5.57 -6.74 -4.20
N LYS A 185 4.52 -6.43 -3.43
CA LYS A 185 4.57 -5.37 -2.41
C LYS A 185 5.65 -5.66 -1.36
N ASN A 186 5.77 -6.92 -0.92
CA ASN A 186 6.82 -7.32 0.04
C ASN A 186 8.22 -7.12 -0.55
N ILE A 187 8.48 -7.55 -1.80
CA ILE A 187 9.76 -7.33 -2.49
C ILE A 187 10.10 -5.85 -2.54
N LEU A 188 9.17 -4.99 -2.97
CA LEU A 188 9.38 -3.55 -3.07
C LEU A 188 9.66 -2.91 -1.69
N LEU A 189 8.95 -3.33 -0.65
CA LEU A 189 9.19 -2.86 0.72
C LEU A 189 10.57 -3.31 1.23
N THR A 190 10.97 -4.55 0.96
CA THR A 190 12.29 -5.07 1.33
C THR A 190 13.41 -4.30 0.62
N GLN A 191 13.26 -4.00 -0.67
CA GLN A 191 14.20 -3.15 -1.40
C GLN A 191 14.28 -1.75 -0.80
N LYS A 192 13.15 -1.13 -0.50
CA LYS A 192 13.12 0.19 0.15
C LYS A 192 13.83 0.17 1.50
N LEU A 193 13.59 -0.85 2.32
CA LEU A 193 14.28 -1.04 3.60
C LEU A 193 15.79 -1.21 3.41
N SER A 194 16.25 -1.93 2.38
CA SER A 194 17.69 -2.06 2.11
C SER A 194 18.35 -0.72 1.81
N TYR A 195 17.70 0.18 1.06
CA TYR A 195 18.23 1.53 0.84
C TYR A 195 18.30 2.33 2.15
N HIS A 196 17.27 2.24 2.98
CA HIS A 196 17.23 2.94 4.27
C HIS A 196 18.30 2.43 5.26
N SER A 197 18.78 1.19 5.14
CA SER A 197 19.81 0.61 6.00
C SER A 197 21.21 1.17 5.76
N HIS A 198 21.46 1.81 4.62
CA HIS A 198 22.74 2.49 4.35
C HIS A 198 22.90 3.72 5.24
N LYS A 199 24.14 3.96 5.69
CA LYS A 199 24.43 5.01 6.67
C LYS A 199 24.40 6.41 6.08
N THR A 200 24.92 6.57 4.86
CA THR A 200 25.07 7.89 4.22
C THR A 200 24.08 8.09 3.07
N THR A 201 23.73 9.35 2.82
CA THR A 201 22.90 9.73 1.67
C THR A 201 23.53 9.29 0.34
N SER A 202 24.84 9.39 0.22
CA SER A 202 25.59 8.96 -0.97
C SER A 202 25.43 7.44 -1.21
N GLU A 203 25.59 6.62 -0.17
CA GLU A 203 25.39 5.16 -0.27
C GLU A 203 23.96 4.80 -0.66
N LYS A 204 22.96 5.45 -0.10
CA LYS A 204 21.54 5.25 -0.44
C LYS A 204 21.28 5.55 -1.93
N ILE A 205 21.82 6.66 -2.42
CA ILE A 205 21.68 7.06 -3.83
C ILE A 205 22.35 6.02 -4.73
N MET A 206 23.60 5.65 -4.45
CA MET A 206 24.35 4.71 -5.28
C MET A 206 23.74 3.32 -5.27
N ALA A 207 23.24 2.83 -4.13
CA ALA A 207 22.53 1.55 -4.03
C ALA A 207 21.28 1.55 -4.93
N TYR A 208 20.46 2.61 -4.84
CA TYR A 208 19.28 2.74 -5.68
C TYR A 208 19.62 2.79 -7.18
N LEU A 209 20.60 3.64 -7.58
CA LEU A 209 20.99 3.78 -8.98
C LEU A 209 21.60 2.47 -9.53
N THR A 210 22.38 1.76 -8.73
CA THR A 210 22.96 0.46 -9.11
C THR A 210 21.85 -0.59 -9.35
N ASP A 211 20.83 -0.64 -8.50
CA ASP A 211 19.71 -1.55 -8.70
C ASP A 211 18.87 -1.18 -9.94
N GLN A 212 18.72 0.13 -10.22
CA GLN A 212 18.05 0.58 -11.45
C GLN A 212 18.84 0.17 -12.70
N ALA A 213 20.16 0.29 -12.68
CA ALA A 213 21.03 -0.14 -13.78
C ALA A 213 20.95 -1.65 -14.01
N LYS A 214 21.03 -2.45 -12.93
CA LYS A 214 20.88 -3.92 -12.99
C LYS A 214 19.53 -4.32 -13.56
N ALA A 215 18.44 -3.73 -13.08
CA ALA A 215 17.08 -4.06 -13.52
C ALA A 215 16.84 -3.75 -15.00
N ARG A 216 17.53 -2.75 -15.55
CA ARG A 216 17.42 -2.34 -16.95
C ARG A 216 18.52 -2.90 -17.85
N HIS A 217 19.47 -3.63 -17.28
CA HIS A 217 20.68 -4.10 -17.99
C HIS A 217 21.40 -2.97 -18.76
N SER A 218 21.44 -1.75 -18.17
CA SER A 218 22.02 -0.57 -18.78
C SER A 218 22.62 0.34 -17.72
N SER A 219 23.78 0.94 -18.02
CA SER A 219 24.35 2.00 -17.18
C SER A 219 23.66 3.36 -17.36
N GLU A 220 22.81 3.51 -18.40
CA GLU A 220 22.09 4.73 -18.71
C GLU A 220 20.58 4.49 -18.60
N PHE A 221 19.89 5.34 -17.82
CA PHE A 221 18.46 5.17 -17.60
C PHE A 221 17.79 6.44 -17.06
N THR A 222 16.46 6.50 -17.20
CA THR A 222 15.61 7.51 -16.57
C THR A 222 14.81 6.89 -15.43
N ILE A 223 14.81 7.52 -14.26
CA ILE A 223 14.01 7.12 -13.13
C ILE A 223 12.63 7.78 -13.15
N PRO A 224 11.59 7.15 -12.56
CA PRO A 224 10.23 7.72 -12.55
C PRO A 224 10.05 8.86 -11.53
N PHE A 225 11.07 9.17 -10.73
CA PHE A 225 11.01 10.15 -9.65
C PHE A 225 11.58 11.50 -10.05
N ASN A 226 10.92 12.58 -9.63
CA ASN A 226 11.58 13.88 -9.52
C ASN A 226 12.47 13.92 -8.26
N ARG A 227 13.21 15.03 -8.04
CA ARG A 227 14.15 15.13 -6.90
C ARG A 227 13.49 15.03 -5.53
N GLN A 228 12.30 15.60 -5.34
CA GLN A 228 11.57 15.48 -4.09
C GLN A 228 11.12 14.04 -3.86
N GLN A 229 10.50 13.43 -4.86
CA GLN A 229 10.03 12.05 -4.80
C GLN A 229 11.15 11.04 -4.53
N LEU A 230 12.34 11.25 -5.13
CA LEU A 230 13.49 10.39 -4.86
C LEU A 230 14.00 10.58 -3.42
N ALA A 231 14.04 11.80 -2.92
CA ALA A 231 14.43 12.08 -1.53
C ALA A 231 13.46 11.41 -0.54
N ASP A 232 12.16 11.53 -0.77
CA ASP A 232 11.12 10.89 0.04
C ASP A 232 11.23 9.35 -0.03
N TYR A 233 11.51 8.81 -1.22
CA TYR A 233 11.68 7.37 -1.44
C TYR A 233 12.87 6.81 -0.68
N LEU A 234 14.02 7.53 -0.66
CA LEU A 234 15.25 7.15 0.04
C LEU A 234 15.27 7.55 1.53
N GLY A 235 14.25 8.28 2.00
CA GLY A 235 14.17 8.77 3.37
C GLY A 235 15.35 9.70 3.72
N VAL A 236 15.60 10.68 2.86
CA VAL A 236 16.65 11.69 3.04
C VAL A 236 16.09 13.09 2.78
N GLU A 237 16.74 14.10 3.31
CA GLU A 237 16.38 15.48 3.03
C GLU A 237 16.77 15.85 1.58
N ARG A 238 15.88 16.57 0.87
CA ARG A 238 16.04 16.90 -0.56
C ARG A 238 17.32 17.69 -0.86
N SER A 239 17.66 18.66 -0.02
CA SER A 239 18.85 19.51 -0.23
C SER A 239 20.13 18.69 -0.04
N ALA A 240 20.18 17.85 1.01
CA ALA A 240 21.28 16.94 1.26
C ALA A 240 21.46 15.95 0.09
N MET A 241 20.37 15.38 -0.41
CA MET A 241 20.40 14.49 -1.58
C MET A 241 20.93 15.21 -2.82
N SER A 242 20.47 16.43 -3.10
CA SER A 242 20.90 17.21 -4.26
C SER A 242 22.38 17.58 -4.20
N TYR A 243 22.86 17.89 -2.99
CA TYR A 243 24.28 18.12 -2.74
C TYR A 243 25.13 16.88 -3.02
N GLU A 244 24.75 15.72 -2.48
CA GLU A 244 25.47 14.46 -2.69
C GLU A 244 25.44 14.00 -4.15
N ILE A 245 24.34 14.19 -4.88
CA ILE A 245 24.29 13.91 -6.33
C ILE A 245 25.29 14.79 -7.09
N SER A 246 25.37 16.09 -6.78
CA SER A 246 26.31 16.99 -7.40
C SER A 246 27.76 16.61 -7.09
N LYS A 247 28.04 16.14 -5.89
CA LYS A 247 29.33 15.64 -5.47
C LYS A 247 29.73 14.36 -6.20
N LEU A 248 28.83 13.39 -6.31
CA LEU A 248 29.03 12.14 -7.08
C LEU A 248 29.30 12.42 -8.55
N GLN A 249 28.64 13.42 -9.14
CA GLN A 249 28.90 13.87 -10.52
C GLN A 249 30.28 14.51 -10.67
N LYS A 250 30.69 15.38 -9.75
CA LYS A 250 32.05 15.98 -9.75
C LYS A 250 33.14 14.93 -9.56
N GLN A 251 32.87 13.86 -8.81
CA GLN A 251 33.81 12.77 -8.58
C GLN A 251 33.87 11.76 -9.76
N GLY A 252 33.02 11.91 -10.79
CA GLY A 252 33.00 11.05 -11.96
C GLY A 252 32.32 9.68 -11.73
N TYR A 253 31.50 9.52 -10.71
CA TYR A 253 30.74 8.28 -10.51
C TYR A 253 29.46 8.22 -11.33
N ILE A 254 28.85 9.40 -11.60
CA ILE A 254 27.58 9.49 -12.32
C ILE A 254 27.57 10.72 -13.23
N GLU A 255 26.82 10.64 -14.32
CA GLU A 255 26.30 11.78 -15.07
C GLU A 255 24.78 11.86 -14.83
N THR A 256 24.24 13.05 -14.71
CA THR A 256 22.80 13.22 -14.48
C THR A 256 22.26 14.51 -15.09
N ASN A 257 21.03 14.40 -15.62
CA ASN A 257 20.21 15.52 -16.02
C ASN A 257 18.75 15.26 -15.59
N ARG A 258 18.26 16.01 -14.58
CA ARG A 258 16.95 15.81 -13.97
C ARG A 258 16.74 14.36 -13.50
N SER A 259 15.88 13.61 -14.19
CA SER A 259 15.57 12.20 -13.88
C SER A 259 16.44 11.19 -14.66
N TYR A 260 17.28 11.66 -15.57
CA TYR A 260 18.25 10.83 -16.29
C TYR A 260 19.52 10.64 -15.46
N PHE A 261 20.04 9.42 -15.46
CA PHE A 261 21.28 9.03 -14.82
C PHE A 261 22.09 8.09 -15.71
N LYS A 262 23.41 8.25 -15.63
CA LYS A 262 24.40 7.33 -16.20
C LYS A 262 25.43 7.01 -15.14
N LEU A 263 25.69 5.73 -14.91
CA LEU A 263 26.79 5.23 -14.09
C LEU A 263 28.06 5.15 -14.94
N LEU A 264 29.16 5.69 -14.43
CA LEU A 264 30.46 5.76 -15.12
C LEU A 264 31.42 4.69 -14.61
#